data_9593a9f5dac14713cb4da34b03c190f9
#
_entry.id   9593a9f5dac14713cb4da34b03c190f9
#
_cell.length_a   1.000
_cell.length_b   1.000
_cell.length_c   1.000
_cell.angle_alpha   90.00
_cell.angle_beta   90.00
_cell.angle_gamma   90.00
#
_symmetry.space_group_name_H-M   'P 1'
#
loop_
_entity.id
_entity.type
_entity.pdbx_description
1 polymer ?
#
loop_
_entity_poly.entity_id
_entity_poly.type
_entity_poly.pdbx_seq_one_letter_code
_entity_poly.pdbx_strand_id
1 'polypeptide(L)'
;MRLEVSVASLVTRRNGITLYCRENDVRSHRVRFVLIEKAAPTHLVMIDRLALTTEDLLGLNPYQSIPTLTDRDLVLYNDQVIMEYLDERYPHPPLLPADPAQRAQIRMLAYRMDRDWYELAPILDARGDGEAQRAARKKLSDELTEVAPLFSKYAFANEDLTLADCVIAPLLWRLPYWRVDLLPAAANIKRYGERVFAREGFQKSLTPAERLLRS
;
A
#
# COMPACT_ATOMS: atom_id res chain seq x y z
N MET A 1 15.30 -10.56 36.80
CA MET A 1 14.85 -9.16 36.85
C MET A 1 14.45 -8.81 35.42
N ARG A 2 13.19 -9.02 35.05
CA ARG A 2 12.65 -8.66 33.73
C ARG A 2 12.43 -7.15 33.73
N LEU A 3 13.10 -6.45 32.83
CA LEU A 3 12.80 -5.05 32.55
C LEU A 3 11.44 -5.02 31.82
N GLU A 4 10.36 -4.71 32.54
CA GLU A 4 9.11 -4.30 31.94
C GLU A 4 9.35 -2.94 31.26
N VAL A 5 9.69 -2.99 29.97
CA VAL A 5 9.66 -1.79 29.15
C VAL A 5 8.19 -1.53 28.82
N SER A 6 7.57 -0.62 29.55
CA SER A 6 6.18 -0.22 29.34
C SER A 6 5.99 0.23 27.89
N VAL A 7 4.90 -0.21 27.24
CA VAL A 7 4.44 0.22 25.90
C VAL A 7 4.43 1.74 25.76
N ALA A 8 4.07 2.45 26.85
CA ALA A 8 4.17 3.90 26.96
C ALA A 8 5.60 4.44 26.72
N SER A 9 6.66 3.66 26.99
CA SER A 9 8.05 4.12 26.82
C SER A 9 8.53 4.07 25.38
N LEU A 10 7.90 3.27 24.52
CA LEU A 10 8.23 3.19 23.07
C LEU A 10 7.56 4.31 22.29
N VAL A 11 6.32 4.64 22.61
CA VAL A 11 5.58 5.75 22.00
C VAL A 11 6.17 7.10 22.43
N THR A 12 6.54 7.26 23.72
CA THR A 12 7.04 8.52 24.29
C THR A 12 8.47 8.91 23.83
N ARG A 13 9.24 8.00 23.24
CA ARG A 13 10.67 8.27 22.92
C ARG A 13 10.93 8.79 21.52
N ARG A 14 9.93 8.86 20.62
CA ARG A 14 10.16 9.32 19.24
C ARG A 14 9.25 10.49 18.90
N ASN A 15 9.84 11.69 18.85
CA ASN A 15 9.21 12.84 18.21
C ASN A 15 9.14 12.56 16.70
N GLY A 16 7.97 12.16 16.18
CA GLY A 16 7.75 11.96 14.76
C GLY A 16 7.01 10.66 14.42
N ILE A 17 6.76 10.49 13.14
CA ILE A 17 6.08 9.32 12.60
C ILE A 17 7.00 8.11 12.60
N THR A 18 6.50 6.98 13.08
CA THR A 18 7.14 5.66 12.91
C THR A 18 6.17 4.74 12.16
N LEU A 19 6.64 4.12 11.08
CA LEU A 19 5.90 3.09 10.35
C LEU A 19 6.52 1.72 10.60
N TYR A 20 5.75 0.84 11.21
CA TYR A 20 6.06 -0.59 11.32
C TYR A 20 5.52 -1.28 10.06
N CYS A 21 6.41 -1.83 9.25
CA CYS A 21 6.06 -2.37 7.94
C CYS A 21 6.92 -3.59 7.59
N ARG A 22 6.55 -4.31 6.53
CA ARG A 22 7.36 -5.40 5.97
C ARG A 22 8.04 -4.96 4.68
N GLU A 23 9.18 -5.60 4.42
CA GLU A 23 9.99 -5.31 3.24
C GLU A 23 9.24 -5.66 1.93
N ASN A 24 8.61 -6.82 1.89
CA ASN A 24 7.86 -7.27 0.71
C ASN A 24 6.38 -7.51 1.08
N ASP A 25 5.65 -6.41 1.28
CA ASP A 25 4.22 -6.44 1.58
C ASP A 25 3.51 -5.30 0.82
N VAL A 26 2.50 -5.68 0.05
CA VAL A 26 1.80 -4.74 -0.84
C VAL A 26 1.07 -3.63 -0.07
N ARG A 27 0.55 -3.91 1.13
CA ARG A 27 -0.13 -2.93 1.99
C ARG A 27 0.88 -1.97 2.62
N SER A 28 2.02 -2.48 3.06
CA SER A 28 3.14 -1.64 3.54
C SER A 28 3.69 -0.73 2.43
N HIS A 29 3.79 -1.23 1.19
CA HIS A 29 4.28 -0.46 0.06
C HIS A 29 3.40 0.76 -0.23
N ARG A 30 2.07 0.63 -0.23
CA ARG A 30 1.18 1.76 -0.50
C ARG A 30 1.31 2.89 0.54
N VAL A 31 1.53 2.54 1.82
CA VAL A 31 1.77 3.53 2.87
C VAL A 31 3.14 4.20 2.69
N ARG A 32 4.20 3.42 2.39
CA ARG A 32 5.52 4.00 2.08
C ARG A 32 5.47 4.95 0.89
N PHE A 33 4.68 4.62 -0.15
CA PHE A 33 4.52 5.49 -1.30
C PHE A 33 3.88 6.82 -0.91
N VAL A 34 2.81 6.82 -0.12
CA VAL A 34 2.20 8.05 0.41
C VAL A 34 3.20 8.84 1.25
N LEU A 35 3.94 8.21 2.15
CA LEU A 35 4.95 8.89 2.98
C LEU A 35 6.00 9.61 2.16
N ILE A 36 6.46 9.01 1.07
CA ILE A 36 7.44 9.62 0.17
C ILE A 36 6.83 10.78 -0.62
N GLU A 37 5.63 10.61 -1.19
CA GLU A 37 4.95 11.70 -1.92
C GLU A 37 4.62 12.89 -1.02
N LYS A 38 4.37 12.64 0.27
CA LYS A 38 4.13 13.68 1.30
C LYS A 38 5.41 14.27 1.87
N ALA A 39 6.58 13.77 1.47
CA ALA A 39 7.86 14.12 2.09
C ALA A 39 7.79 14.06 3.62
N ALA A 40 7.02 13.13 4.17
CA ALA A 40 6.77 12.99 5.61
C ALA A 40 8.00 12.42 6.32
N PRO A 41 8.61 13.15 7.27
CA PRO A 41 9.72 12.63 8.05
C PRO A 41 9.29 11.39 8.83
N THR A 42 9.80 10.21 8.46
CA THR A 42 9.34 8.94 9.00
C THR A 42 10.51 8.05 9.36
N HIS A 43 10.40 7.42 10.53
CA HIS A 43 11.25 6.29 10.88
C HIS A 43 10.58 4.99 10.44
N LEU A 44 11.26 4.21 9.58
CA LEU A 44 10.76 2.91 9.13
C LEU A 44 11.33 1.82 10.03
N VAL A 45 10.44 0.98 10.57
CA VAL A 45 10.79 -0.23 11.33
C VAL A 45 10.36 -1.43 10.51
N MET A 46 11.34 -2.14 9.95
CA MET A 46 11.09 -3.36 9.19
C MET A 46 10.83 -4.53 10.13
N ILE A 47 9.65 -5.11 10.04
CA ILE A 47 9.23 -6.27 10.84
C ILE A 47 9.45 -7.54 10.01
N ASP A 48 10.30 -8.42 10.49
CA ASP A 48 10.44 -9.75 9.90
C ASP A 48 9.18 -10.59 10.17
N ARG A 49 8.85 -11.47 9.23
CA ARG A 49 7.69 -12.36 9.33
C ARG A 49 7.71 -13.25 10.56
N LEU A 50 8.92 -13.57 11.07
CA LEU A 50 9.16 -14.36 12.28
C LEU A 50 9.13 -13.52 13.56
N ALA A 51 9.29 -12.20 13.47
CA ALA A 51 9.37 -11.27 14.62
C ALA A 51 8.02 -10.65 14.99
N LEU A 52 6.90 -11.16 14.47
CA LEU A 52 5.53 -10.68 14.80
C LEU A 52 5.12 -10.91 16.26
N THR A 53 5.97 -11.56 17.05
CA THR A 53 5.80 -11.76 18.49
C THR A 53 6.50 -10.70 19.32
N THR A 54 6.91 -9.57 18.73
CA THR A 54 7.42 -8.49 19.57
C THR A 54 6.28 -7.99 20.44
N GLU A 55 6.42 -8.20 21.74
CA GLU A 55 5.52 -7.70 22.80
C GLU A 55 5.15 -6.23 22.56
N ASP A 56 6.05 -5.50 21.92
CA ASP A 56 5.91 -4.09 21.54
C ASP A 56 4.79 -3.85 20.51
N LEU A 57 4.69 -4.66 19.44
CA LEU A 57 3.64 -4.50 18.43
C LEU A 57 2.28 -4.98 18.96
N LEU A 58 2.29 -6.04 19.81
CA LEU A 58 1.10 -6.53 20.50
C LEU A 58 0.46 -5.46 21.39
N GLY A 59 1.29 -4.67 22.07
CA GLY A 59 0.83 -3.57 22.91
C GLY A 59 0.30 -2.37 22.11
N LEU A 60 0.73 -2.19 20.86
CA LEU A 60 0.29 -1.07 20.01
C LEU A 60 -0.95 -1.41 19.19
N ASN A 61 -1.01 -2.62 18.63
CA ASN A 61 -2.05 -3.01 17.69
C ASN A 61 -2.65 -4.36 18.09
N PRO A 62 -3.92 -4.40 18.55
CA PRO A 62 -4.57 -5.63 18.99
C PRO A 62 -4.76 -6.66 17.86
N TYR A 63 -4.77 -6.22 16.60
CA TYR A 63 -4.88 -7.10 15.43
C TYR A 63 -3.52 -7.62 14.94
N GLN A 64 -2.41 -7.09 15.47
CA GLN A 64 -1.05 -7.43 15.05
C GLN A 64 -0.84 -7.31 13.53
N SER A 65 -1.62 -6.47 12.88
CA SER A 65 -1.58 -6.27 11.44
C SER A 65 -0.46 -5.29 11.04
N ILE A 66 0.05 -5.47 9.84
CA ILE A 66 1.03 -4.60 9.21
C ILE A 66 0.39 -4.03 7.93
N PRO A 67 0.57 -2.75 7.65
CA PRO A 67 1.34 -1.74 8.37
C PRO A 67 0.65 -1.21 9.64
N THR A 68 1.46 -0.79 10.62
CA THR A 68 1.03 -0.02 11.80
C THR A 68 1.84 1.27 11.86
N LEU A 69 1.18 2.40 12.07
CA LEU A 69 1.80 3.71 12.18
C LEU A 69 1.60 4.28 13.57
N THR A 70 2.65 4.91 14.12
CA THR A 70 2.55 5.73 15.32
C THR A 70 2.97 7.16 15.02
N ASP A 71 2.22 8.14 15.54
CA ASP A 71 2.60 9.56 15.59
C ASP A 71 2.29 10.07 17.00
N ARG A 72 3.31 10.26 17.81
CA ARG A 72 3.19 10.54 19.26
C ARG A 72 2.35 9.47 19.95
N ASP A 73 1.21 9.86 20.53
CA ASP A 73 0.28 8.96 21.24
C ASP A 73 -0.76 8.31 20.32
N LEU A 74 -0.81 8.73 19.05
CA LEU A 74 -1.71 8.15 18.06
C LEU A 74 -1.13 6.84 17.50
N VAL A 75 -1.96 5.79 17.46
CA VAL A 75 -1.65 4.51 16.82
C VAL A 75 -2.71 4.18 15.79
N LEU A 76 -2.29 3.92 14.55
CA LEU A 76 -3.15 3.53 13.43
C LEU A 76 -2.68 2.22 12.83
N TYR A 77 -3.60 1.31 12.53
CA TYR A 77 -3.30 -0.05 12.03
C TYR A 77 -4.16 -0.51 10.84
N ASN A 78 -4.85 0.41 10.18
CA ASN A 78 -5.48 0.17 8.89
C ASN A 78 -4.78 1.06 7.85
N ASP A 79 -4.24 0.47 6.80
CA ASP A 79 -3.43 1.17 5.80
C ASP A 79 -4.21 2.25 5.04
N GLN A 80 -5.50 2.07 4.76
CA GLN A 80 -6.32 3.13 4.16
C GLN A 80 -6.49 4.31 5.12
N VAL A 81 -6.78 4.05 6.41
CA VAL A 81 -6.88 5.09 7.44
C VAL A 81 -5.54 5.80 7.62
N ILE A 82 -4.44 5.04 7.62
CA ILE A 82 -3.08 5.61 7.69
C ILE A 82 -2.82 6.56 6.51
N MET A 83 -3.16 6.16 5.28
CA MET A 83 -2.93 6.98 4.10
C MET A 83 -3.78 8.27 4.11
N GLU A 84 -5.04 8.19 4.54
CA GLU A 84 -5.89 9.37 4.69
C GLU A 84 -5.40 10.29 5.80
N TYR A 85 -4.98 9.74 6.95
CA TYR A 85 -4.36 10.51 8.02
C TYR A 85 -3.11 11.26 7.52
N LEU A 86 -2.26 10.60 6.74
CA LEU A 86 -1.06 11.22 6.18
C LEU A 86 -1.40 12.34 5.19
N ASP A 87 -2.46 12.19 4.39
CA ASP A 87 -2.93 13.22 3.47
C ASP A 87 -3.43 14.47 4.21
N GLU A 88 -4.16 14.28 5.30
CA GLU A 88 -4.64 15.35 6.16
C GLU A 88 -3.53 16.00 7.00
N ARG A 89 -2.59 15.18 7.52
CA ARG A 89 -1.48 15.65 8.35
C ARG A 89 -0.43 16.44 7.56
N TYR A 90 -0.23 16.07 6.28
CA TYR A 90 0.65 16.71 5.31
C TYR A 90 -0.15 17.09 4.07
N PRO A 91 -0.86 18.24 4.09
CA PRO A 91 -1.88 18.56 3.07
C PRO A 91 -1.31 18.82 1.67
N HIS A 92 0.00 18.94 1.51
CA HIS A 92 0.64 19.21 0.23
C HIS A 92 1.70 18.19 -0.15
N PRO A 93 1.68 17.70 -1.42
CA PRO A 93 0.60 17.81 -2.40
C PRO A 93 -0.64 17.03 -1.96
N PRO A 94 -1.88 17.48 -2.27
CA PRO A 94 -3.09 16.76 -1.88
C PRO A 94 -3.24 15.48 -2.71
N LEU A 95 -3.59 14.37 -2.04
CA LEU A 95 -3.91 13.09 -2.69
C LEU A 95 -5.42 12.89 -2.82
N LEU A 96 -6.21 13.73 -2.16
CA LEU A 96 -7.66 13.80 -2.31
C LEU A 96 -8.06 15.21 -2.77
N PRO A 97 -8.93 15.34 -3.79
CA PRO A 97 -9.39 16.63 -4.28
C PRO A 97 -10.23 17.36 -3.23
N ALA A 98 -10.39 18.68 -3.40
CA ALA A 98 -11.21 19.50 -2.50
C ALA A 98 -12.71 19.19 -2.60
N ASP A 99 -13.18 18.83 -3.78
CA ASP A 99 -14.61 18.54 -4.03
C ASP A 99 -15.05 17.25 -3.30
N PRO A 100 -16.10 17.29 -2.46
CA PRO A 100 -16.55 16.16 -1.67
C PRO A 100 -17.02 14.96 -2.51
N ALA A 101 -17.62 15.18 -3.68
CA ALA A 101 -18.12 14.12 -4.54
C ALA A 101 -16.94 13.36 -5.18
N GLN A 102 -15.94 14.10 -5.66
CA GLN A 102 -14.71 13.50 -6.19
C GLN A 102 -13.93 12.75 -5.11
N ARG A 103 -13.82 13.29 -3.89
CA ARG A 103 -13.22 12.58 -2.74
C ARG A 103 -13.92 11.26 -2.48
N ALA A 104 -15.26 11.26 -2.46
CA ALA A 104 -16.05 10.05 -2.26
C ALA A 104 -15.81 9.02 -3.38
N GLN A 105 -15.70 9.45 -4.64
CA GLN A 105 -15.38 8.57 -5.76
C GLN A 105 -14.01 7.92 -5.62
N ILE A 106 -12.97 8.68 -5.24
CA ILE A 106 -11.62 8.14 -5.03
C ILE A 106 -11.62 7.13 -3.87
N ARG A 107 -12.29 7.44 -2.75
CA ARG A 107 -12.44 6.49 -1.64
C ARG A 107 -13.18 5.22 -2.04
N MET A 108 -14.22 5.34 -2.86
CA MET A 108 -14.95 4.19 -3.39
C MET A 108 -14.08 3.31 -4.30
N LEU A 109 -13.24 3.93 -5.15
CA LEU A 109 -12.26 3.19 -5.96
C LEU A 109 -11.26 2.46 -5.07
N ALA A 110 -10.66 3.14 -4.09
CA ALA A 110 -9.72 2.53 -3.15
C ALA A 110 -10.35 1.37 -2.39
N TYR A 111 -11.59 1.52 -1.89
CA TYR A 111 -12.34 0.48 -1.21
C TYR A 111 -12.58 -0.76 -2.10
N ARG A 112 -12.98 -0.56 -3.37
CA ARG A 112 -13.19 -1.66 -4.31
C ARG A 112 -11.89 -2.41 -4.59
N MET A 113 -10.79 -1.68 -4.85
CA MET A 113 -9.47 -2.29 -5.05
C MET A 113 -9.05 -3.12 -3.84
N ASP A 114 -9.26 -2.59 -2.63
CA ASP A 114 -8.92 -3.30 -1.39
C ASP A 114 -9.71 -4.59 -1.23
N ARG A 115 -11.02 -4.52 -1.43
CA ARG A 115 -11.94 -5.63 -1.29
C ARG A 115 -11.76 -6.71 -2.37
N ASP A 116 -11.59 -6.29 -3.63
CA ASP A 116 -11.67 -7.21 -4.76
C ASP A 116 -10.27 -7.76 -5.12
N TRP A 117 -9.19 -6.94 -4.99
CA TRP A 117 -7.85 -7.31 -5.46
C TRP A 117 -6.84 -7.57 -4.34
N TYR A 118 -6.83 -6.74 -3.28
CA TYR A 118 -5.89 -6.92 -2.18
C TYR A 118 -6.14 -8.20 -1.37
N GLU A 119 -7.38 -8.70 -1.35
CA GLU A 119 -7.71 -9.98 -0.74
C GLU A 119 -7.09 -11.19 -1.48
N LEU A 120 -6.70 -10.99 -2.73
CA LEU A 120 -6.00 -12.02 -3.52
C LEU A 120 -4.49 -12.06 -3.21
N ALA A 121 -3.91 -10.97 -2.70
CA ALA A 121 -2.48 -10.86 -2.48
C ALA A 121 -1.89 -11.97 -1.59
N PRO A 122 -2.48 -12.37 -0.45
CA PRO A 122 -1.95 -13.47 0.37
C PRO A 122 -1.92 -14.81 -0.38
N ILE A 123 -2.88 -15.05 -1.28
CA ILE A 123 -2.94 -16.27 -2.10
C ILE A 123 -1.84 -16.22 -3.16
N LEU A 124 -1.66 -15.05 -3.79
CA LEU A 124 -0.67 -14.84 -4.86
C LEU A 124 0.77 -14.82 -4.33
N ASP A 125 0.98 -14.37 -3.08
CA ASP A 125 2.28 -14.39 -2.40
C ASP A 125 2.65 -15.77 -1.85
N ALA A 126 1.70 -16.69 -1.75
CA ALA A 126 1.98 -18.04 -1.27
C ALA A 126 2.87 -18.81 -2.26
N ARG A 127 3.79 -19.61 -1.71
CA ARG A 127 4.66 -20.45 -2.54
C ARG A 127 3.85 -21.55 -3.24
N GLY A 128 4.22 -21.83 -4.49
CA GLY A 128 3.61 -22.91 -5.27
C GLY A 128 2.85 -22.40 -6.49
N ASP A 129 2.17 -23.33 -7.18
CA ASP A 129 1.34 -23.08 -8.35
C ASP A 129 0.08 -23.96 -8.33
N GLY A 130 -0.56 -23.96 -7.16
CA GLY A 130 -1.79 -24.74 -6.93
C GLY A 130 -3.02 -24.14 -7.63
N GLU A 131 -4.14 -24.81 -7.50
CA GLU A 131 -5.41 -24.37 -8.09
C GLU A 131 -5.85 -23.00 -7.57
N ALA A 132 -5.67 -22.72 -6.27
CA ALA A 132 -6.01 -21.45 -5.66
C ALA A 132 -5.22 -20.28 -6.27
N GLN A 133 -3.90 -20.44 -6.49
CA GLN A 133 -3.08 -19.43 -7.12
C GLN A 133 -3.48 -19.19 -8.59
N ARG A 134 -3.75 -20.26 -9.35
CA ARG A 134 -4.21 -20.12 -10.74
C ARG A 134 -5.57 -19.41 -10.82
N ALA A 135 -6.51 -19.77 -9.95
CA ALA A 135 -7.81 -19.11 -9.86
C ALA A 135 -7.67 -17.63 -9.49
N ALA A 136 -6.82 -17.30 -8.50
CA ALA A 136 -6.55 -15.90 -8.08
C ALA A 136 -5.93 -15.08 -9.21
N ARG A 137 -4.93 -15.62 -9.95
CA ARG A 137 -4.34 -14.95 -11.13
C ARG A 137 -5.37 -14.66 -12.20
N LYS A 138 -6.17 -15.69 -12.56
CA LYS A 138 -7.23 -15.52 -13.55
C LYS A 138 -8.23 -14.46 -13.12
N LYS A 139 -8.71 -14.52 -11.89
CA LYS A 139 -9.65 -13.53 -11.34
C LYS A 139 -9.08 -12.12 -11.42
N LEU A 140 -7.84 -11.90 -10.95
CA LEU A 140 -7.23 -10.58 -10.98
C LEU A 140 -7.02 -10.06 -12.41
N SER A 141 -6.60 -10.92 -13.34
CA SER A 141 -6.44 -10.57 -14.77
C SER A 141 -7.77 -10.17 -15.42
N ASP A 142 -8.83 -10.95 -15.18
CA ASP A 142 -10.15 -10.68 -15.73
C ASP A 142 -10.72 -9.35 -15.18
N GLU A 143 -10.67 -9.15 -13.86
CA GLU A 143 -11.18 -7.93 -13.21
C GLU A 143 -10.40 -6.67 -13.60
N LEU A 144 -9.07 -6.75 -13.70
CA LEU A 144 -8.26 -5.64 -14.22
C LEU A 144 -8.63 -5.33 -15.67
N THR A 145 -8.90 -6.34 -16.48
CA THR A 145 -9.30 -6.16 -17.88
C THR A 145 -10.67 -5.47 -17.97
N GLU A 146 -11.62 -5.86 -17.13
CA GLU A 146 -12.96 -5.24 -17.08
C GLU A 146 -12.90 -3.75 -16.73
N VAL A 147 -12.04 -3.37 -15.78
CA VAL A 147 -11.92 -1.97 -15.35
C VAL A 147 -10.97 -1.14 -16.22
N ALA A 148 -10.25 -1.73 -17.16
CA ALA A 148 -9.30 -1.03 -18.00
C ALA A 148 -9.84 0.25 -18.68
N PRO A 149 -11.10 0.30 -19.18
CA PRO A 149 -11.65 1.53 -19.74
C PRO A 149 -11.70 2.70 -18.76
N LEU A 150 -11.80 2.43 -17.44
CA LEU A 150 -11.85 3.47 -16.42
C LEU A 150 -10.52 4.22 -16.28
N PHE A 151 -9.39 3.57 -16.61
CA PHE A 151 -8.06 4.18 -16.58
C PHE A 151 -7.86 5.28 -17.62
N SER A 152 -8.76 5.37 -18.61
CA SER A 152 -8.77 6.44 -19.59
C SER A 152 -9.69 7.61 -19.20
N LYS A 153 -10.60 7.43 -18.23
CA LYS A 153 -11.68 8.36 -17.93
C LYS A 153 -11.57 9.06 -16.58
N TYR A 154 -10.87 8.49 -15.61
CA TYR A 154 -10.87 8.96 -14.22
C TYR A 154 -9.49 9.44 -13.74
N ALA A 155 -9.33 9.58 -12.43
CA ALA A 155 -8.16 10.09 -11.72
C ALA A 155 -6.81 9.59 -12.27
N PHE A 156 -6.77 8.37 -12.77
CA PHE A 156 -5.61 7.77 -13.43
C PHE A 156 -5.20 8.42 -14.77
N ALA A 157 -6.05 9.25 -15.36
CA ALA A 157 -5.76 9.97 -16.60
C ALA A 157 -5.12 11.34 -16.36
N ASN A 158 -5.23 11.89 -15.15
CA ASN A 158 -4.69 13.18 -14.78
C ASN A 158 -3.21 13.12 -14.42
N GLU A 159 -2.53 14.26 -14.49
CA GLU A 159 -1.12 14.37 -14.10
C GLU A 159 -0.92 14.30 -12.57
N ASP A 160 -1.95 14.71 -11.83
CA ASP A 160 -1.93 14.72 -10.38
C ASP A 160 -2.14 13.33 -9.79
N LEU A 161 -1.26 12.96 -8.86
CA LEU A 161 -1.37 11.70 -8.11
C LEU A 161 -2.52 11.77 -7.11
N THR A 162 -3.31 10.72 -7.04
CA THR A 162 -4.40 10.59 -6.08
C THR A 162 -4.16 9.42 -5.10
N LEU A 163 -4.97 9.36 -4.04
CA LEU A 163 -4.94 8.24 -3.10
C LEU A 163 -5.22 6.90 -3.81
N ALA A 164 -6.09 6.88 -4.83
CA ALA A 164 -6.35 5.67 -5.61
C ALA A 164 -5.12 5.19 -6.39
N ASP A 165 -4.28 6.11 -6.88
CA ASP A 165 -3.01 5.76 -7.51
C ASP A 165 -2.05 5.11 -6.50
N CYS A 166 -2.01 5.63 -5.28
CA CYS A 166 -1.19 5.06 -4.21
C CYS A 166 -1.67 3.65 -3.80
N VAL A 167 -2.95 3.36 -3.97
CA VAL A 167 -3.49 2.00 -3.75
C VAL A 167 -3.13 1.08 -4.90
N ILE A 168 -3.37 1.47 -6.15
CA ILE A 168 -3.25 0.52 -7.26
C ILE A 168 -1.81 0.28 -7.71
N ALA A 169 -0.94 1.27 -7.68
CA ALA A 169 0.42 1.16 -8.23
C ALA A 169 1.25 0.03 -7.59
N PRO A 170 1.28 -0.15 -6.25
CA PRO A 170 1.98 -1.27 -5.61
C PRO A 170 1.47 -2.65 -6.02
N LEU A 171 0.18 -2.77 -6.30
CA LEU A 171 -0.42 -4.01 -6.80
C LEU A 171 0.03 -4.29 -8.25
N LEU A 172 -0.07 -3.30 -9.13
CA LEU A 172 0.37 -3.43 -10.53
C LEU A 172 1.86 -3.72 -10.63
N TRP A 173 2.67 -3.19 -9.70
CA TRP A 173 4.10 -3.49 -9.63
C TRP A 173 4.37 -4.99 -9.46
N ARG A 174 3.52 -5.70 -8.74
CA ARG A 174 3.68 -7.12 -8.41
C ARG A 174 3.13 -8.09 -9.45
N LEU A 175 2.40 -7.63 -10.46
CA LEU A 175 1.78 -8.52 -11.46
C LEU A 175 2.77 -9.51 -12.10
N PRO A 176 3.99 -9.11 -12.54
CA PRO A 176 4.95 -10.06 -13.08
C PRO A 176 5.41 -11.12 -12.06
N TYR A 177 5.66 -10.72 -10.82
CA TYR A 177 6.03 -11.63 -9.74
C TYR A 177 4.92 -12.66 -9.45
N TRP A 178 3.67 -12.20 -9.45
CA TRP A 178 2.50 -13.07 -9.27
C TRP A 178 2.15 -13.87 -10.52
N ARG A 179 2.86 -13.64 -11.65
CA ARG A 179 2.56 -14.26 -12.96
C ARG A 179 1.12 -13.97 -13.41
N VAL A 180 0.68 -12.73 -13.22
CA VAL A 180 -0.60 -12.23 -13.70
C VAL A 180 -0.36 -11.48 -15.00
N ASP A 181 -0.83 -12.04 -16.10
CA ASP A 181 -0.74 -11.42 -17.42
C ASP A 181 -1.95 -10.54 -17.68
N LEU A 182 -1.70 -9.31 -18.12
CA LEU A 182 -2.75 -8.40 -18.57
C LEU A 182 -3.12 -8.73 -20.01
N LEU A 183 -4.42 -8.92 -20.26
CA LEU A 183 -4.94 -9.14 -21.62
C LEU A 183 -4.72 -7.89 -22.49
N PRO A 184 -4.68 -8.04 -23.85
CA PRO A 184 -4.51 -6.90 -24.76
C PRO A 184 -5.51 -5.76 -24.55
N ALA A 185 -6.74 -6.08 -24.13
CA ALA A 185 -7.77 -5.10 -23.78
C ALA A 185 -7.38 -4.22 -22.58
N ALA A 186 -6.45 -4.65 -21.73
CA ALA A 186 -5.95 -3.91 -20.57
C ALA A 186 -4.68 -3.09 -20.88
N ALA A 187 -4.37 -2.80 -22.14
CA ALA A 187 -3.19 -2.01 -22.52
C ALA A 187 -3.14 -0.61 -21.85
N ASN A 188 -4.30 -0.04 -21.51
CA ASN A 188 -4.38 1.23 -20.78
C ASN A 188 -3.79 1.13 -19.38
N ILE A 189 -4.02 0.02 -18.68
CA ILE A 189 -3.47 -0.24 -17.35
C ILE A 189 -1.95 -0.36 -17.42
N LYS A 190 -1.43 -1.05 -18.43
CA LYS A 190 0.01 -1.17 -18.63
C LYS A 190 0.67 0.19 -18.80
N ARG A 191 0.15 1.03 -19.72
CA ARG A 191 0.65 2.40 -19.95
C ARG A 191 0.54 3.27 -18.69
N TYR A 192 -0.56 3.15 -17.96
CA TYR A 192 -0.73 3.82 -16.69
C TYR A 192 0.34 3.37 -15.67
N GLY A 193 0.53 2.07 -15.50
CA GLY A 193 1.55 1.51 -14.62
C GLY A 193 2.95 2.04 -14.94
N GLU A 194 3.36 2.01 -16.21
CA GLU A 194 4.66 2.53 -16.67
C GLU A 194 4.85 4.00 -16.27
N ARG A 195 3.80 4.83 -16.41
CA ARG A 195 3.85 6.24 -16.03
C ARG A 195 4.03 6.42 -14.51
N VAL A 196 3.26 5.69 -13.70
CA VAL A 196 3.35 5.81 -12.23
C VAL A 196 4.68 5.25 -11.72
N PHE A 197 5.14 4.13 -12.28
CA PHE A 197 6.41 3.51 -11.90
C PHE A 197 7.62 4.41 -12.21
N ALA A 198 7.53 5.26 -13.23
CA ALA A 198 8.57 6.23 -13.56
C ALA A 198 8.66 7.41 -12.58
N ARG A 199 7.64 7.60 -11.71
CA ARG A 199 7.67 8.67 -10.70
C ARG A 199 8.79 8.44 -9.68
N GLU A 200 9.51 9.50 -9.37
CA GLU A 200 10.59 9.46 -8.38
C GLU A 200 10.11 8.98 -7.01
N GLY A 201 8.92 9.44 -6.57
CA GLY A 201 8.31 9.04 -5.31
C GLY A 201 8.01 7.55 -5.26
N PHE A 202 7.47 6.98 -6.35
CA PHE A 202 7.24 5.54 -6.43
C PHE A 202 8.56 4.76 -6.35
N GLN A 203 9.57 5.16 -7.11
CA GLN A 203 10.88 4.52 -7.12
C GLN A 203 11.57 4.56 -5.74
N LYS A 204 11.44 5.67 -5.01
CA LYS A 204 11.96 5.82 -3.65
C LYS A 204 11.20 4.99 -2.61
N SER A 205 9.93 4.67 -2.87
CA SER A 205 9.10 3.87 -1.96
C SER A 205 9.41 2.37 -2.00
N LEU A 206 10.08 1.91 -3.08
CA LEU A 206 10.46 0.51 -3.27
C LEU A 206 11.60 0.11 -2.33
N THR A 207 11.41 -1.00 -1.64
CA THR A 207 12.49 -1.69 -0.91
C THR A 207 13.41 -2.43 -1.88
N PRO A 208 14.62 -2.85 -1.44
CA PRO A 208 15.47 -3.73 -2.24
C PRO A 208 14.77 -5.01 -2.70
N ALA A 209 13.99 -5.67 -1.82
CA ALA A 209 13.24 -6.87 -2.16
C ALA A 209 12.15 -6.61 -3.22
N GLU A 210 11.44 -5.49 -3.12
CA GLU A 210 10.41 -5.14 -4.10
C GLU A 210 10.97 -4.78 -5.48
N ARG A 211 12.18 -4.23 -5.56
CA ARG A 211 12.87 -4.00 -6.85
C ARG A 211 13.13 -5.29 -7.59
N LEU A 212 13.46 -6.37 -6.88
CA LEU A 212 13.72 -7.69 -7.44
C LEU A 212 12.46 -8.39 -8.00
N LEU A 213 11.26 -7.92 -7.65
CA LEU A 213 10.02 -8.51 -8.16
C LEU A 213 9.81 -8.33 -9.68
N ARG A 214 10.60 -7.45 -10.30
CA ARG A 214 10.52 -7.13 -11.75
C ARG A 214 11.87 -7.26 -12.46
N SER A 215 12.89 -7.81 -11.80
CA SER A 215 14.18 -8.11 -12.40
C SER A 215 14.16 -9.40 -13.21
#